data_6c562d2863f09d4c23c6343bdda29300
#
_entry.id   6c562d2863f09d4c23c6343bdda29300
#
_cell.length_a   1.000
_cell.length_b   1.000
_cell.length_c   1.000
_cell.angle_alpha   90.00
_cell.angle_beta   90.00
_cell.angle_gamma   90.00
#
_symmetry.space_group_name_H-M   'P 1'
#
loop_
_entity.id
_entity.type
_entity.pdbx_description
1 polymer ?
#
loop_
_entity_poly.entity_id
_entity_poly.type
_entity_poly.pdbx_seq_one_letter_code
_entity_poly.pdbx_strand_id
1 'polypeptide(L)'
;MAKKEVKTDLWVAAQLDECKIHFDAQGSDVKEINEALKTASKRGTGNAGYPEYTAVIGDFVLVIEDKADMYKQVKFTDSGIIDTSVKAVTDYAVNGAYFYAKHIAQNTTFKKVFAVGVSGDAKHHIITPLWVDDREGYKQLPDIESFVSFSEQNINEYYTRYVLEEATDIEKTTEQILKDAAELHEYLRTYGTLKDQDKPLVVAGILLALDEIEFGGFSINSLTGDQTPGMRDGDKLMNAVKGRLTRSNVGPDAKKDKLLAEFAILQTSFRLNEVNETLGKTPLKFYTEFLYEHVFRNIKYQKTSEDFIGRFYGEFMSYSGGDGQTLGIILTPRHI
;
A
#
# COMPACT_ATOMS: atom_id res chain seq x y z
N MET A 1 -25.67 0.32 -18.04
CA MET A 1 -25.11 -0.10 -16.74
C MET A 1 -24.08 -1.22 -16.92
N ALA A 2 -24.40 -2.36 -17.52
CA ALA A 2 -23.48 -3.52 -17.64
C ALA A 2 -22.05 -3.21 -18.16
N LYS A 3 -21.87 -2.31 -19.14
CA LYS A 3 -20.52 -1.97 -19.65
C LYS A 3 -19.63 -1.19 -18.68
N LYS A 4 -20.22 -0.51 -17.69
CA LYS A 4 -19.43 0.23 -16.69
C LYS A 4 -19.02 -0.70 -15.54
N GLU A 5 -19.88 -1.61 -15.10
CA GLU A 5 -19.58 -2.63 -14.11
C GLU A 5 -18.41 -3.50 -14.54
N VAL A 6 -18.45 -4.06 -15.76
CA VAL A 6 -17.32 -4.84 -16.31
C VAL A 6 -15.97 -4.10 -16.26
N LYS A 7 -15.96 -2.77 -16.38
CA LYS A 7 -14.69 -2.02 -16.28
C LYS A 7 -14.19 -1.92 -14.85
N THR A 8 -15.09 -1.79 -13.89
CA THR A 8 -14.75 -1.80 -12.47
C THR A 8 -14.22 -3.18 -12.07
N ASP A 9 -14.93 -4.25 -12.45
CA ASP A 9 -14.51 -5.63 -12.21
C ASP A 9 -13.08 -5.87 -12.72
N LEU A 10 -12.82 -5.55 -14.00
CA LEU A 10 -11.48 -5.74 -14.60
C LEU A 10 -10.40 -4.90 -13.90
N TRP A 11 -10.74 -3.71 -13.44
CA TRP A 11 -9.81 -2.86 -12.72
C TRP A 11 -9.51 -3.45 -11.33
N VAL A 12 -10.53 -3.91 -10.60
CA VAL A 12 -10.35 -4.57 -9.29
C VAL A 12 -9.48 -5.82 -9.43
N ALA A 13 -9.76 -6.68 -10.42
CA ALA A 13 -8.94 -7.85 -10.70
C ALA A 13 -7.47 -7.48 -10.96
N ALA A 14 -7.23 -6.44 -11.80
CA ALA A 14 -5.88 -5.96 -12.08
C ALA A 14 -5.17 -5.44 -10.82
N GLN A 15 -5.89 -4.76 -9.92
CA GLN A 15 -5.33 -4.28 -8.64
C GLN A 15 -4.95 -5.44 -7.71
N LEU A 16 -5.76 -6.51 -7.65
CA LEU A 16 -5.45 -7.69 -6.87
C LEU A 16 -4.20 -8.41 -7.42
N ASP A 17 -4.10 -8.54 -8.74
CA ASP A 17 -2.92 -9.11 -9.41
C ASP A 17 -1.66 -8.27 -9.17
N GLU A 18 -1.75 -6.94 -9.27
CA GLU A 18 -0.64 -6.02 -8.97
C GLU A 18 -0.13 -6.17 -7.54
N CYS A 19 -1.04 -6.41 -6.59
CA CYS A 19 -0.70 -6.67 -5.18
C CYS A 19 -0.30 -8.12 -4.90
N LYS A 20 -0.25 -8.99 -5.94
CA LYS A 20 0.06 -10.43 -5.85
C LYS A 20 -0.90 -11.19 -4.92
N ILE A 21 -2.15 -10.79 -4.89
CA ILE A 21 -3.21 -11.48 -4.17
C ILE A 21 -3.86 -12.47 -5.14
N HIS A 22 -3.73 -13.75 -4.82
CA HIS A 22 -4.42 -14.80 -5.57
C HIS A 22 -5.90 -14.79 -5.18
N PHE A 23 -6.80 -14.74 -6.15
CA PHE A 23 -8.23 -14.62 -5.93
C PHE A 23 -9.05 -15.51 -6.86
N ASP A 24 -10.25 -15.84 -6.42
CA ASP A 24 -11.27 -16.54 -7.21
C ASP A 24 -12.38 -15.54 -7.57
N ALA A 25 -12.84 -15.59 -8.82
CA ALA A 25 -13.96 -14.76 -9.28
C ALA A 25 -15.27 -15.55 -9.22
N GLN A 26 -16.35 -14.89 -8.80
CA GLN A 26 -17.70 -15.47 -8.78
C GLN A 26 -17.81 -16.75 -7.93
N GLY A 27 -17.19 -16.76 -6.76
CA GLY A 27 -17.19 -17.90 -5.85
C GLY A 27 -15.87 -18.10 -5.14
N SER A 28 -15.52 -19.38 -4.83
CA SER A 28 -14.22 -19.73 -4.25
C SER A 28 -13.82 -21.17 -4.65
N ASP A 29 -12.53 -21.37 -4.92
CA ASP A 29 -11.94 -22.69 -5.12
C ASP A 29 -11.73 -23.43 -3.80
N VAL A 30 -11.77 -22.70 -2.67
CA VAL A 30 -11.72 -23.32 -1.33
C VAL A 30 -13.05 -24.00 -1.05
N LYS A 31 -13.01 -25.34 -0.96
CA LYS A 31 -14.20 -26.19 -0.82
C LYS A 31 -15.14 -25.73 0.30
N GLU A 32 -14.62 -25.41 1.46
CA GLU A 32 -15.41 -25.02 2.62
C GLU A 32 -16.15 -23.70 2.39
N ILE A 33 -15.49 -22.71 1.79
CA ILE A 33 -16.10 -21.42 1.42
C ILE A 33 -17.16 -21.64 0.34
N ASN A 34 -16.84 -22.43 -0.68
CA ASN A 34 -17.77 -22.72 -1.77
C ASN A 34 -19.04 -23.44 -1.28
N GLU A 35 -18.90 -24.38 -0.34
CA GLU A 35 -20.04 -25.04 0.29
C GLU A 35 -20.91 -24.06 1.08
N ALA A 36 -20.30 -23.15 1.85
CA ALA A 36 -21.04 -22.11 2.56
C ALA A 36 -21.81 -21.18 1.59
N LEU A 37 -21.20 -20.81 0.49
CA LEU A 37 -21.81 -19.93 -0.52
C LEU A 37 -23.04 -20.55 -1.21
N LYS A 38 -23.23 -21.89 -1.18
CA LYS A 38 -24.44 -22.53 -1.76
C LYS A 38 -25.74 -22.05 -1.16
N THR A 39 -25.73 -21.51 0.05
CA THR A 39 -26.92 -20.99 0.75
C THR A 39 -26.91 -19.48 0.92
N ALA A 40 -25.90 -18.79 0.38
CA ALA A 40 -25.67 -17.35 0.59
C ALA A 40 -26.43 -16.46 -0.42
N SER A 41 -27.75 -16.66 -0.57
CA SER A 41 -28.55 -15.84 -1.47
C SER A 41 -28.87 -14.47 -0.88
N LYS A 42 -28.42 -13.40 -1.51
CA LYS A 42 -28.81 -12.01 -1.16
C LYS A 42 -30.34 -11.78 -1.15
N ARG A 43 -31.09 -12.60 -1.88
CA ARG A 43 -32.58 -12.51 -1.95
C ARG A 43 -33.30 -13.43 -0.99
N GLY A 44 -32.59 -14.15 -0.12
CA GLY A 44 -33.19 -15.08 0.85
C GLY A 44 -33.89 -16.30 0.21
N THR A 45 -33.54 -16.65 -1.03
CA THR A 45 -34.15 -17.77 -1.77
C THR A 45 -33.54 -19.12 -1.42
N GLY A 46 -32.49 -19.17 -0.59
CA GLY A 46 -31.74 -20.40 -0.30
C GLY A 46 -30.85 -20.90 -1.44
N ASN A 47 -30.72 -20.12 -2.53
CA ASN A 47 -29.83 -20.43 -3.63
C ASN A 47 -28.39 -20.03 -3.34
N ALA A 48 -27.45 -20.43 -4.21
CA ALA A 48 -26.06 -20.03 -4.14
C ALA A 48 -25.89 -18.52 -4.29
N GLY A 49 -24.94 -17.97 -3.56
CA GLY A 49 -24.48 -16.60 -3.69
C GLY A 49 -23.08 -16.57 -4.33
N TYR A 50 -22.78 -15.51 -5.05
CA TYR A 50 -21.54 -15.36 -5.79
C TYR A 50 -20.98 -13.95 -5.51
N PRO A 51 -20.04 -13.82 -4.54
CA PRO A 51 -19.28 -12.58 -4.41
C PRO A 51 -18.45 -12.35 -5.67
N GLU A 52 -18.18 -11.09 -6.01
CA GLU A 52 -17.38 -10.79 -7.21
C GLU A 52 -16.00 -11.42 -7.08
N TYR A 53 -15.33 -11.29 -5.93
CA TYR A 53 -14.05 -11.96 -5.69
C TYR A 53 -13.96 -12.49 -4.26
N THR A 54 -13.25 -13.61 -4.11
CA THR A 54 -12.77 -14.12 -2.81
C THR A 54 -11.29 -14.40 -2.90
N ALA A 55 -10.56 -14.21 -1.79
CA ALA A 55 -9.16 -14.60 -1.68
C ALA A 55 -8.91 -15.19 -0.29
N VAL A 56 -8.03 -16.20 -0.22
CA VAL A 56 -7.53 -16.73 1.05
C VAL A 56 -6.06 -16.41 1.16
N ILE A 57 -5.70 -15.67 2.21
CA ILE A 57 -4.35 -15.14 2.43
C ILE A 57 -3.93 -15.58 3.83
N GLY A 58 -3.15 -16.67 3.91
CA GLY A 58 -2.86 -17.31 5.18
C GLY A 58 -4.14 -17.83 5.85
N ASP A 59 -4.46 -17.33 7.04
CA ASP A 59 -5.69 -17.64 7.78
C ASP A 59 -6.81 -16.58 7.60
N PHE A 60 -6.60 -15.61 6.72
CA PHE A 60 -7.58 -14.58 6.40
C PHE A 60 -8.37 -14.93 5.14
N VAL A 61 -9.64 -14.54 5.14
CA VAL A 61 -10.49 -14.53 3.95
C VAL A 61 -10.83 -13.08 3.60
N LEU A 62 -10.64 -12.76 2.34
CA LEU A 62 -11.03 -11.47 1.77
C LEU A 62 -12.24 -11.69 0.86
N VAL A 63 -13.30 -10.94 1.08
CA VAL A 63 -14.54 -10.98 0.28
C VAL A 63 -14.77 -9.61 -0.33
N ILE A 64 -14.83 -9.53 -1.65
CA ILE A 64 -14.90 -8.27 -2.36
C ILE A 64 -16.18 -8.20 -3.19
N GLU A 65 -16.83 -7.05 -3.12
CA GLU A 65 -17.93 -6.65 -4.01
C GLU A 65 -17.63 -5.28 -4.59
N ASP A 66 -17.94 -5.09 -5.85
CA ASP A 66 -17.72 -3.82 -6.51
C ASP A 66 -18.99 -3.24 -7.16
N LYS A 67 -18.98 -1.94 -7.39
CA LYS A 67 -20.00 -1.17 -8.07
C LYS A 67 -19.38 -0.04 -8.90
N ALA A 68 -19.82 0.12 -10.13
CA ALA A 68 -19.31 1.18 -10.99
C ALA A 68 -19.70 2.60 -10.55
N ASP A 69 -20.72 2.73 -9.71
CA ASP A 69 -21.23 4.01 -9.23
C ASP A 69 -20.73 4.28 -7.81
N MET A 70 -19.93 5.34 -7.62
CA MET A 70 -19.39 5.74 -6.33
C MET A 70 -20.49 6.03 -5.27
N TYR A 71 -21.69 6.42 -5.68
CA TYR A 71 -22.83 6.60 -4.80
C TYR A 71 -23.41 5.27 -4.28
N LYS A 72 -22.90 4.14 -4.77
CA LYS A 72 -23.26 2.78 -4.37
C LYS A 72 -22.20 2.14 -3.46
N GLN A 73 -21.40 2.94 -2.77
CA GLN A 73 -20.35 2.43 -1.87
C GLN A 73 -20.97 1.74 -0.66
N VAL A 74 -21.74 2.44 0.15
CA VAL A 74 -22.33 1.91 1.38
C VAL A 74 -23.69 2.54 1.65
N LYS A 75 -24.58 1.77 2.26
CA LYS A 75 -25.86 2.25 2.78
C LYS A 75 -25.99 1.88 4.26
N PHE A 76 -26.36 2.88 5.04
CA PHE A 76 -26.66 2.73 6.47
C PHE A 76 -28.16 2.81 6.71
N THR A 77 -28.60 2.23 7.82
CA THR A 77 -29.95 2.45 8.39
C THR A 77 -29.98 3.81 9.08
N ASP A 78 -31.20 4.24 9.50
CA ASP A 78 -31.34 5.48 10.27
C ASP A 78 -30.59 5.46 11.61
N SER A 79 -30.29 4.27 12.14
CA SER A 79 -29.48 4.08 13.35
C SER A 79 -27.96 4.05 13.10
N GLY A 80 -27.52 4.29 11.86
CA GLY A 80 -26.10 4.38 11.51
C GLY A 80 -25.37 3.03 11.38
N ILE A 81 -26.10 1.90 11.36
CA ILE A 81 -25.53 0.57 11.11
C ILE A 81 -25.68 0.19 9.62
N ILE A 82 -24.82 -0.71 9.13
CA ILE A 82 -24.90 -1.19 7.74
C ILE A 82 -26.28 -1.83 7.49
N ASP A 83 -26.97 -1.33 6.46
CA ASP A 83 -28.29 -1.84 6.05
C ASP A 83 -28.13 -3.24 5.42
N THR A 84 -28.74 -4.24 6.02
CA THR A 84 -28.72 -5.64 5.54
C THR A 84 -29.99 -6.02 4.77
N SER A 85 -30.83 -5.05 4.40
CA SER A 85 -32.00 -5.31 3.55
C SER A 85 -31.57 -5.87 2.18
N VAL A 86 -32.42 -6.68 1.57
CA VAL A 86 -32.18 -7.27 0.24
C VAL A 86 -31.75 -6.21 -0.78
N LYS A 87 -32.38 -5.05 -0.75
CA LYS A 87 -32.03 -3.94 -1.64
C LYS A 87 -30.62 -3.42 -1.37
N ALA A 88 -30.26 -3.22 -0.11
CA ALA A 88 -28.95 -2.68 0.25
C ALA A 88 -27.82 -3.64 -0.10
N VAL A 89 -27.95 -4.92 0.25
CA VAL A 89 -26.92 -5.93 -0.06
C VAL A 89 -26.78 -6.22 -1.56
N THR A 90 -27.80 -5.90 -2.36
CA THR A 90 -27.73 -6.04 -3.83
C THR A 90 -27.12 -4.81 -4.50
N ASP A 91 -27.50 -3.61 -4.03
CA ASP A 91 -27.22 -2.36 -4.70
C ASP A 91 -25.92 -1.68 -4.27
N TYR A 92 -25.38 -2.01 -3.09
CA TYR A 92 -24.22 -1.33 -2.52
C TYR A 92 -23.05 -2.29 -2.29
N ALA A 93 -21.83 -1.84 -2.61
CA ALA A 93 -20.63 -2.65 -2.57
C ALA A 93 -20.31 -3.17 -1.16
N VAL A 94 -20.17 -2.29 -0.18
CA VAL A 94 -19.84 -2.66 1.20
C VAL A 94 -20.92 -3.57 1.81
N ASN A 95 -22.22 -3.28 1.55
CA ASN A 95 -23.31 -4.07 2.09
C ASN A 95 -23.33 -5.49 1.51
N GLY A 96 -23.03 -5.62 0.23
CA GLY A 96 -22.92 -6.91 -0.46
C GLY A 96 -21.73 -7.72 0.04
N ALA A 97 -20.55 -7.10 0.15
CA ALA A 97 -19.35 -7.74 0.68
C ALA A 97 -19.55 -8.20 2.14
N TYR A 98 -20.13 -7.35 2.98
CA TYR A 98 -20.44 -7.68 4.36
C TYR A 98 -21.42 -8.87 4.49
N PHE A 99 -22.44 -8.91 3.64
CA PHE A 99 -23.39 -10.01 3.62
C PHE A 99 -22.70 -11.37 3.39
N TYR A 100 -21.85 -11.46 2.37
CA TYR A 100 -21.12 -12.70 2.06
C TYR A 100 -20.05 -13.02 3.11
N ALA A 101 -19.30 -12.02 3.55
CA ALA A 101 -18.26 -12.19 4.55
C ALA A 101 -18.82 -12.71 5.88
N LYS A 102 -19.95 -12.15 6.32
CA LYS A 102 -20.67 -12.63 7.51
C LYS A 102 -21.15 -14.06 7.36
N HIS A 103 -21.69 -14.39 6.18
CA HIS A 103 -22.16 -15.74 5.89
C HIS A 103 -21.01 -16.75 5.94
N ILE A 104 -19.85 -16.42 5.38
CA ILE A 104 -18.63 -17.24 5.43
C ILE A 104 -18.15 -17.38 6.89
N ALA A 105 -18.00 -16.28 7.63
CA ALA A 105 -17.56 -16.33 9.02
C ALA A 105 -18.45 -17.20 9.93
N GLN A 106 -19.76 -17.23 9.67
CA GLN A 106 -20.73 -18.02 10.43
C GLN A 106 -20.77 -19.49 10.04
N ASN A 107 -20.49 -19.83 8.76
CA ASN A 107 -20.71 -21.16 8.21
C ASN A 107 -19.43 -21.91 7.85
N THR A 108 -18.26 -21.35 8.20
CA THR A 108 -16.95 -21.97 7.97
C THR A 108 -16.07 -21.92 9.21
N THR A 109 -14.94 -22.61 9.15
CA THR A 109 -13.87 -22.54 10.17
C THR A 109 -13.07 -21.23 10.10
N PHE A 110 -13.16 -20.48 9.00
CA PHE A 110 -12.51 -19.19 8.83
C PHE A 110 -13.16 -18.12 9.72
N LYS A 111 -12.37 -17.59 10.67
CA LYS A 111 -12.81 -16.56 11.62
C LYS A 111 -12.15 -15.21 11.38
N LYS A 112 -11.14 -15.15 10.54
CA LYS A 112 -10.48 -13.91 10.15
C LYS A 112 -10.97 -13.48 8.76
N VAL A 113 -12.07 -12.73 8.71
CA VAL A 113 -12.74 -12.36 7.47
C VAL A 113 -12.78 -10.85 7.30
N PHE A 114 -12.30 -10.37 6.17
CA PHE A 114 -12.48 -9.00 5.72
C PHE A 114 -13.55 -8.92 4.63
N ALA A 115 -14.43 -7.95 4.73
CA ALA A 115 -15.34 -7.55 3.66
C ALA A 115 -14.84 -6.25 3.05
N VAL A 116 -14.69 -6.18 1.74
CA VAL A 116 -14.22 -4.97 1.06
C VAL A 116 -15.20 -4.56 -0.03
N GLY A 117 -15.79 -3.39 0.14
CA GLY A 117 -16.60 -2.76 -0.89
C GLY A 117 -15.74 -1.84 -1.74
N VAL A 118 -15.88 -1.96 -3.06
CA VAL A 118 -15.20 -1.10 -4.03
C VAL A 118 -16.23 -0.38 -4.87
N SER A 119 -16.07 0.93 -5.10
CA SER A 119 -16.91 1.64 -6.05
C SER A 119 -16.12 2.65 -6.89
N GLY A 120 -16.56 2.84 -8.14
CA GLY A 120 -15.95 3.77 -9.07
C GLY A 120 -15.12 3.10 -10.18
N ASP A 121 -14.04 3.73 -10.57
CA ASP A 121 -13.15 3.28 -11.65
C ASP A 121 -11.67 3.57 -11.33
N ALA A 122 -10.78 3.23 -12.24
CA ALA A 122 -9.33 3.43 -12.08
C ALA A 122 -8.91 4.88 -11.77
N LYS A 123 -9.73 5.87 -12.08
CA LYS A 123 -9.41 7.30 -11.85
C LYS A 123 -9.99 7.84 -10.57
N HIS A 124 -11.20 7.39 -10.23
CA HIS A 124 -11.94 7.83 -9.05
C HIS A 124 -12.63 6.62 -8.43
N HIS A 125 -12.17 6.23 -7.28
CA HIS A 125 -12.68 5.05 -6.58
C HIS A 125 -12.66 5.25 -5.06
N ILE A 126 -13.41 4.40 -4.38
CA ILE A 126 -13.41 4.26 -2.93
C ILE A 126 -13.28 2.77 -2.64
N ILE A 127 -12.36 2.41 -1.77
CA ILE A 127 -12.17 1.05 -1.27
C ILE A 127 -12.36 1.07 0.24
N THR A 128 -13.46 0.50 0.71
CA THR A 128 -13.84 0.50 2.13
C THR A 128 -13.78 -0.92 2.69
N PRO A 129 -12.79 -1.24 3.53
CA PRO A 129 -12.73 -2.52 4.22
C PRO A 129 -13.53 -2.50 5.53
N LEU A 130 -14.06 -3.68 5.88
CA LEU A 130 -14.63 -4.00 7.17
C LEU A 130 -13.94 -5.23 7.73
N TRP A 131 -13.73 -5.26 9.03
CA TRP A 131 -13.51 -6.52 9.73
C TRP A 131 -14.85 -7.13 10.09
N VAL A 132 -15.00 -8.43 9.87
CA VAL A 132 -16.26 -9.15 10.13
C VAL A 132 -16.06 -10.17 11.23
N ASP A 133 -16.80 -10.00 12.31
CA ASP A 133 -16.87 -10.94 13.42
C ASP A 133 -18.15 -11.77 13.34
N ASP A 134 -18.07 -13.08 13.63
CA ASP A 134 -19.21 -13.99 13.54
C ASP A 134 -20.26 -13.74 14.66
N ARG A 135 -19.89 -13.06 15.73
CA ARG A 135 -20.73 -12.77 16.91
C ARG A 135 -21.10 -11.30 17.03
N GLU A 136 -20.10 -10.42 16.93
CA GLU A 136 -20.26 -8.98 17.20
C GLU A 136 -20.72 -8.19 15.96
N GLY A 137 -20.61 -8.78 14.77
CA GLY A 137 -21.05 -8.15 13.53
C GLY A 137 -19.88 -7.63 12.71
N TYR A 138 -19.60 -6.32 12.73
CA TYR A 138 -18.50 -5.73 11.96
C TYR A 138 -17.83 -4.57 12.69
N LYS A 139 -16.57 -4.33 12.34
CA LYS A 139 -15.83 -3.13 12.67
C LYS A 139 -15.50 -2.38 11.38
N GLN A 140 -15.84 -1.09 11.32
CA GLN A 140 -15.41 -0.23 10.22
C GLN A 140 -13.93 0.04 10.33
N LEU A 141 -13.25 -0.04 9.18
CA LEU A 141 -11.84 0.27 9.04
C LEU A 141 -11.69 1.50 8.13
N PRO A 142 -10.56 2.23 8.20
CA PRO A 142 -10.31 3.34 7.29
C PRO A 142 -10.34 2.91 5.83
N ASP A 143 -10.81 3.79 4.95
CA ASP A 143 -10.69 3.59 3.50
C ASP A 143 -9.22 3.44 3.11
N ILE A 144 -8.97 2.61 2.12
CA ILE A 144 -7.62 2.33 1.60
C ILE A 144 -7.51 2.77 0.14
N GLU A 145 -6.29 3.07 -0.30
CA GLU A 145 -6.04 3.48 -1.69
C GLU A 145 -5.78 2.28 -2.63
N SER A 146 -5.32 1.16 -2.07
CA SER A 146 -5.01 -0.07 -2.83
C SER A 146 -5.13 -1.32 -1.96
N PHE A 147 -5.09 -2.50 -2.59
CA PHE A 147 -5.17 -3.78 -1.88
C PHE A 147 -3.84 -4.22 -1.23
N VAL A 148 -2.79 -3.43 -1.30
CA VAL A 148 -1.47 -3.81 -0.75
C VAL A 148 -1.51 -4.19 0.74
N SER A 149 -2.40 -3.56 1.51
CA SER A 149 -2.62 -3.89 2.93
C SER A 149 -3.06 -5.34 3.15
N PHE A 150 -3.65 -5.95 2.15
CA PHE A 150 -4.11 -7.34 2.16
C PHE A 150 -3.14 -8.31 1.47
N SER A 151 -1.97 -7.86 1.01
CA SER A 151 -0.94 -8.78 0.52
C SER A 151 -0.49 -9.74 1.64
N GLU A 152 0.05 -10.91 1.26
CA GLU A 152 0.56 -11.90 2.20
C GLU A 152 1.57 -11.32 3.20
N GLN A 153 2.35 -10.32 2.77
CA GLN A 153 3.35 -9.66 3.59
C GLN A 153 2.76 -8.67 4.61
N ASN A 154 1.61 -8.06 4.32
CA ASN A 154 1.10 -6.92 5.09
C ASN A 154 -0.17 -7.21 5.89
N ILE A 155 -0.92 -8.27 5.55
CA ILE A 155 -2.26 -8.51 6.12
C ILE A 155 -2.25 -8.72 7.64
N ASN A 156 -1.23 -9.39 8.17
CA ASN A 156 -1.09 -9.60 9.61
C ASN A 156 -0.87 -8.29 10.37
N GLU A 157 -0.04 -7.41 9.80
CA GLU A 157 0.23 -6.10 10.37
C GLU A 157 -1.00 -5.19 10.30
N TYR A 158 -1.69 -5.19 9.17
CA TYR A 158 -2.95 -4.48 9.00
C TYR A 158 -3.99 -4.94 10.03
N TYR A 159 -4.12 -6.25 10.25
CA TYR A 159 -5.00 -6.84 11.24
C TYR A 159 -4.64 -6.41 12.67
N THR A 160 -3.37 -6.54 13.07
CA THR A 160 -2.88 -6.14 14.40
C THR A 160 -3.18 -4.67 14.67
N ARG A 161 -2.91 -3.81 13.71
CA ARG A 161 -3.06 -2.37 13.86
C ARG A 161 -4.50 -1.90 13.88
N TYR A 162 -5.31 -2.32 12.91
CA TYR A 162 -6.64 -1.76 12.68
C TYR A 162 -7.76 -2.58 13.29
N VAL A 163 -7.58 -3.88 13.47
CA VAL A 163 -8.60 -4.75 14.07
C VAL A 163 -8.37 -4.91 15.57
N LEU A 164 -7.17 -5.34 15.96
CA LEU A 164 -6.80 -5.52 17.38
C LEU A 164 -6.53 -4.20 18.09
N GLU A 165 -6.22 -3.13 17.35
CA GLU A 165 -5.83 -1.81 17.90
C GLU A 165 -4.60 -1.88 18.80
N GLU A 166 -3.74 -2.86 18.55
CA GLU A 166 -2.48 -3.02 19.23
C GLU A 166 -1.39 -2.21 18.53
N ALA A 167 -0.42 -1.74 19.30
CA ALA A 167 0.79 -1.17 18.73
C ALA A 167 1.52 -2.25 17.93
N THR A 168 1.89 -1.94 16.69
CA THR A 168 2.71 -2.83 15.88
C THR A 168 4.18 -2.61 16.20
N ASP A 169 5.03 -3.61 15.95
CA ASP A 169 6.49 -3.48 16.08
C ASP A 169 7.08 -2.37 15.18
N ILE A 170 6.27 -1.87 14.25
CA ILE A 170 6.63 -0.79 13.32
C ILE A 170 6.37 0.60 13.91
N GLU A 171 5.51 0.72 14.93
CA GLU A 171 5.25 2.01 15.55
C GLU A 171 6.49 2.49 16.31
N LYS A 172 7.05 3.58 15.81
CA LYS A 172 8.25 4.19 16.37
C LYS A 172 7.95 5.49 17.09
N THR A 173 8.66 5.68 18.18
CA THR A 173 8.68 6.98 18.85
C THR A 173 9.42 8.02 18.00
N THR A 174 9.14 9.29 18.21
CA THR A 174 9.87 10.39 17.56
C THR A 174 11.38 10.26 17.78
N GLU A 175 11.81 9.89 18.99
CA GLU A 175 13.22 9.70 19.34
C GLU A 175 13.90 8.64 18.45
N GLN A 176 13.22 7.52 18.19
CA GLN A 176 13.77 6.48 17.32
C GLN A 176 13.91 6.97 15.87
N ILE A 177 12.95 7.75 15.38
CA ILE A 177 13.00 8.34 14.03
C ILE A 177 14.21 9.28 13.89
N LEU A 178 14.45 10.12 14.89
CA LEU A 178 15.58 11.03 14.91
C LEU A 178 16.91 10.25 14.93
N LYS A 179 16.97 9.18 15.71
CA LYS A 179 18.13 8.28 15.75
C LYS A 179 18.38 7.62 14.39
N ASP A 180 17.34 7.09 13.76
CA ASP A 180 17.44 6.45 12.44
C ASP A 180 17.90 7.44 11.36
N ALA A 181 17.43 8.71 11.42
CA ALA A 181 17.88 9.76 10.50
C ALA A 181 19.38 10.06 10.65
N ALA A 182 19.86 10.17 11.90
CA ALA A 182 21.28 10.39 12.18
C ALA A 182 22.15 9.20 11.71
N GLU A 183 21.70 7.99 11.96
CA GLU A 183 22.39 6.75 11.56
C GLU A 183 22.47 6.63 10.04
N LEU A 184 21.38 6.90 9.32
CA LEU A 184 21.37 6.90 7.86
C LEU A 184 22.33 7.96 7.29
N HIS A 185 22.37 9.16 7.90
CA HIS A 185 23.30 10.20 7.50
C HIS A 185 24.76 9.71 7.52
N GLU A 186 25.16 9.02 8.61
CA GLU A 186 26.50 8.44 8.74
C GLU A 186 26.75 7.31 7.74
N TYR A 187 25.77 6.46 7.45
CA TYR A 187 25.89 5.42 6.44
C TYR A 187 26.10 5.99 5.03
N LEU A 188 25.35 7.03 4.66
CA LEU A 188 25.49 7.71 3.38
C LEU A 188 26.89 8.34 3.22
N ARG A 189 27.45 8.87 4.31
CA ARG A 189 28.83 9.39 4.33
C ARG A 189 29.86 8.27 4.20
N THR A 190 29.71 7.22 4.98
CA THR A 190 30.70 6.15 5.13
C THR A 190 30.77 5.26 3.89
N TYR A 191 29.63 4.78 3.42
CA TYR A 191 29.58 3.80 2.34
C TYR A 191 29.37 4.43 0.95
N GLY A 192 28.60 5.52 0.87
CA GLY A 192 28.33 6.22 -0.39
C GLY A 192 29.37 7.27 -0.75
N THR A 193 30.12 7.76 0.23
CA THR A 193 31.04 8.91 0.08
C THR A 193 30.32 10.12 -0.53
N LEU A 194 29.04 10.29 -0.12
CA LEU A 194 28.17 11.34 -0.64
C LEU A 194 28.48 12.69 0.01
N LYS A 195 28.44 13.75 -0.80
CA LYS A 195 28.43 15.13 -0.30
C LYS A 195 27.09 15.41 0.38
N ASP A 196 27.10 16.36 1.32
CA ASP A 196 25.90 16.66 2.11
C ASP A 196 24.71 17.06 1.23
N GLN A 197 24.94 17.81 0.16
CA GLN A 197 23.90 18.18 -0.81
C GLN A 197 23.31 17.03 -1.61
N ASP A 198 24.01 15.90 -1.75
CA ASP A 198 23.61 14.75 -2.56
C ASP A 198 22.80 13.74 -1.72
N LYS A 199 23.01 13.72 -0.42
CA LYS A 199 22.36 12.77 0.50
C LYS A 199 20.83 12.85 0.46
N PRO A 200 20.21 14.05 0.55
CA PRO A 200 18.76 14.17 0.46
C PRO A 200 18.17 13.67 -0.86
N LEU A 201 18.90 13.86 -1.96
CA LEU A 201 18.45 13.39 -3.28
C LEU A 201 18.43 11.86 -3.34
N VAL A 202 19.46 11.19 -2.79
CA VAL A 202 19.50 9.73 -2.71
C VAL A 202 18.35 9.21 -1.85
N VAL A 203 18.13 9.79 -0.69
CA VAL A 203 17.04 9.39 0.21
C VAL A 203 15.67 9.60 -0.44
N ALA A 204 15.43 10.78 -1.03
CA ALA A 204 14.18 11.07 -1.73
C ALA A 204 13.92 10.11 -2.90
N GLY A 205 14.93 9.87 -3.72
CA GLY A 205 14.82 8.96 -4.84
C GLY A 205 14.51 7.53 -4.42
N ILE A 206 15.11 7.05 -3.33
CA ILE A 206 14.80 5.72 -2.79
C ILE A 206 13.38 5.66 -2.23
N LEU A 207 12.92 6.67 -1.48
CA LEU A 207 11.55 6.71 -0.94
C LEU A 207 10.51 6.73 -2.07
N LEU A 208 10.74 7.48 -3.15
CA LEU A 208 9.89 7.45 -4.33
C LEU A 208 9.86 6.08 -5.01
N ALA A 209 11.00 5.39 -5.06
CA ALA A 209 11.07 4.05 -5.62
C ALA A 209 10.34 3.02 -4.74
N LEU A 210 10.44 3.14 -3.41
CA LEU A 210 9.73 2.28 -2.46
C LEU A 210 8.21 2.42 -2.60
N ASP A 211 7.71 3.61 -2.90
CA ASP A 211 6.28 3.86 -3.12
C ASP A 211 5.73 3.12 -4.37
N GLU A 212 6.59 2.74 -5.32
CA GLU A 212 6.21 1.91 -6.48
C GLU A 212 6.09 0.41 -6.16
N ILE A 213 6.49 -0.03 -4.96
CA ILE A 213 6.31 -1.44 -4.56
C ILE A 213 4.83 -1.85 -4.60
N GLU A 214 3.94 -0.98 -4.15
CA GLU A 214 2.49 -1.22 -4.16
C GLU A 214 1.90 -1.48 -5.53
N PHE A 215 2.49 -0.83 -6.53
CA PHE A 215 2.02 -0.89 -7.91
C PHE A 215 2.78 -1.94 -8.74
N GLY A 216 3.60 -2.79 -8.09
CA GLY A 216 4.42 -3.79 -8.77
C GLY A 216 5.57 -3.21 -9.61
N GLY A 217 5.78 -1.88 -9.58
CA GLY A 217 6.81 -1.20 -10.36
C GLY A 217 8.23 -1.33 -9.81
N PHE A 218 8.36 -1.82 -8.56
CA PHE A 218 9.66 -1.99 -7.90
C PHE A 218 9.65 -3.17 -6.92
N SER A 219 10.83 -3.77 -6.73
CA SER A 219 11.06 -4.79 -5.69
C SER A 219 12.48 -4.64 -5.14
N ILE A 220 12.62 -4.59 -3.82
CA ILE A 220 13.92 -4.51 -3.15
C ILE A 220 14.80 -5.72 -3.52
N ASN A 221 14.20 -6.89 -3.67
CA ASN A 221 14.89 -8.11 -4.07
C ASN A 221 15.47 -8.05 -5.50
N SER A 222 15.01 -7.11 -6.32
CA SER A 222 15.59 -6.88 -7.65
C SER A 222 16.98 -6.25 -7.59
N LEU A 223 17.35 -5.59 -6.50
CA LEU A 223 18.66 -4.99 -6.28
C LEU A 223 19.69 -6.09 -5.99
N THR A 224 20.45 -6.46 -7.00
CA THR A 224 21.38 -7.61 -6.95
C THR A 224 22.85 -7.23 -7.07
N GLY A 225 23.14 -5.94 -7.28
CA GLY A 225 24.50 -5.46 -7.54
C GLY A 225 25.01 -5.80 -8.96
N ASP A 226 24.10 -6.11 -9.89
CA ASP A 226 24.46 -6.35 -11.30
C ASP A 226 25.10 -5.10 -11.89
N GLN A 227 26.22 -5.27 -12.60
CA GLN A 227 26.97 -4.17 -13.22
C GLN A 227 26.63 -3.97 -14.70
N THR A 228 25.76 -4.79 -15.27
CA THR A 228 25.31 -4.67 -16.65
C THR A 228 24.57 -3.34 -16.86
N PRO A 229 24.91 -2.52 -17.86
CA PRO A 229 24.20 -1.29 -18.17
C PRO A 229 22.69 -1.52 -18.32
N GLY A 230 21.88 -0.70 -17.64
CA GLY A 230 20.41 -0.84 -17.58
C GLY A 230 19.89 -1.83 -16.52
N MET A 231 20.77 -2.62 -15.89
CA MET A 231 20.43 -3.62 -14.88
C MET A 231 21.03 -3.33 -13.50
N ARG A 232 21.82 -2.27 -13.38
CA ARG A 232 22.42 -1.85 -12.11
C ARG A 232 21.32 -1.46 -11.11
N ASP A 233 21.63 -1.49 -9.84
CA ASP A 233 20.69 -1.13 -8.79
C ASP A 233 20.16 0.30 -8.96
N GLY A 234 21.03 1.25 -9.33
CA GLY A 234 20.62 2.62 -9.63
C GLY A 234 19.72 2.74 -10.87
N ASP A 235 19.89 1.88 -11.88
CA ASP A 235 19.02 1.87 -13.06
C ASP A 235 17.61 1.41 -12.67
N LYS A 236 17.49 0.40 -11.80
CA LYS A 236 16.21 -0.12 -11.29
C LYS A 236 15.49 0.90 -10.43
N LEU A 237 16.21 1.57 -9.50
CA LEU A 237 15.67 2.65 -8.69
C LEU A 237 15.18 3.81 -9.56
N MET A 238 15.96 4.26 -10.54
CA MET A 238 15.54 5.34 -11.44
C MET A 238 14.32 4.98 -12.29
N ASN A 239 14.21 3.74 -12.72
CA ASN A 239 13.02 3.27 -13.44
C ASN A 239 11.78 3.33 -12.53
N ALA A 240 11.91 2.95 -11.27
CA ALA A 240 10.84 3.07 -10.29
C ALA A 240 10.47 4.55 -10.03
N VAL A 241 11.45 5.43 -9.80
CA VAL A 241 11.23 6.89 -9.67
C VAL A 241 10.47 7.44 -10.88
N LYS A 242 10.87 7.07 -12.09
CA LYS A 242 10.21 7.48 -13.33
C LYS A 242 8.76 6.98 -13.38
N GLY A 243 8.52 5.74 -12.98
CA GLY A 243 7.19 5.15 -12.84
C GLY A 243 6.32 5.96 -11.89
N ARG A 244 6.84 6.26 -10.69
CA ARG A 244 6.13 7.02 -9.65
C ARG A 244 5.77 8.44 -10.11
N LEU A 245 6.72 9.18 -10.71
CA LEU A 245 6.46 10.52 -11.23
C LEU A 245 5.42 10.51 -12.36
N THR A 246 5.39 9.46 -13.18
CA THR A 246 4.39 9.30 -14.23
C THR A 246 3.02 9.02 -13.64
N ARG A 247 2.91 8.12 -12.67
CA ARG A 247 1.67 7.76 -11.99
C ARG A 247 1.08 8.95 -11.21
N SER A 248 1.94 9.76 -10.60
CA SER A 248 1.53 10.99 -9.92
C SER A 248 1.14 12.15 -10.83
N ASN A 249 1.09 11.93 -12.16
CA ASN A 249 0.77 12.96 -13.14
C ASN A 249 1.61 14.23 -13.00
N VAL A 250 2.89 14.10 -12.60
CA VAL A 250 3.79 15.24 -12.48
C VAL A 250 3.99 15.87 -13.86
N GLY A 251 3.55 17.11 -14.01
CA GLY A 251 3.65 17.86 -15.27
C GLY A 251 3.97 19.34 -15.01
N PRO A 252 4.38 20.08 -16.03
CA PRO A 252 4.66 19.65 -17.41
C PRO A 252 5.89 18.75 -17.53
N ASP A 253 6.10 18.09 -18.69
CA ASP A 253 7.21 17.16 -18.93
C ASP A 253 8.59 17.75 -18.57
N ALA A 254 8.81 19.02 -18.88
CA ALA A 254 10.04 19.73 -18.51
C ALA A 254 10.32 19.73 -16.97
N LYS A 255 9.26 19.76 -16.14
CA LYS A 255 9.40 19.65 -14.68
C LYS A 255 9.80 18.23 -14.28
N LYS A 256 9.18 17.23 -14.92
CA LYS A 256 9.51 15.82 -14.70
C LYS A 256 10.94 15.52 -15.09
N ASP A 257 11.39 15.99 -16.25
CA ASP A 257 12.77 15.81 -16.74
C ASP A 257 13.78 16.47 -15.81
N LYS A 258 13.47 17.66 -15.29
CA LYS A 258 14.31 18.33 -14.29
C LYS A 258 14.46 17.50 -13.02
N LEU A 259 13.35 16.99 -12.48
CA LEU A 259 13.37 16.13 -11.28
C LEU A 259 14.18 14.84 -11.53
N LEU A 260 13.99 14.20 -12.69
CA LEU A 260 14.76 13.01 -13.05
C LEU A 260 16.26 13.31 -13.18
N ALA A 261 16.62 14.49 -13.67
CA ALA A 261 18.02 14.92 -13.74
C ALA A 261 18.64 15.11 -12.34
N GLU A 262 17.88 15.60 -11.36
CA GLU A 262 18.33 15.73 -9.97
C GLU A 262 18.59 14.35 -9.33
N PHE A 263 17.78 13.34 -9.62
CA PHE A 263 17.95 11.97 -9.14
C PHE A 263 19.00 11.16 -9.94
N ALA A 264 19.61 11.72 -10.98
CA ALA A 264 20.59 11.01 -11.81
C ALA A 264 21.77 10.45 -11.01
N ILE A 265 22.06 10.99 -9.84
CA ILE A 265 23.12 10.51 -8.93
C ILE A 265 22.93 9.02 -8.57
N LEU A 266 21.70 8.52 -8.51
CA LEU A 266 21.42 7.09 -8.27
C LEU A 266 22.08 6.20 -9.33
N GLN A 267 22.07 6.64 -10.60
CA GLN A 267 22.67 5.89 -11.72
C GLN A 267 24.15 6.23 -11.92
N THR A 268 24.53 7.50 -11.74
CA THR A 268 25.86 7.99 -12.15
C THR A 268 26.93 7.77 -11.10
N SER A 269 26.57 7.64 -9.84
CA SER A 269 27.53 7.37 -8.77
C SER A 269 28.02 5.91 -8.83
N PHE A 270 29.29 5.73 -9.19
CA PHE A 270 29.93 4.42 -9.19
C PHE A 270 29.89 3.78 -7.78
N ARG A 271 30.24 4.56 -6.76
CA ARG A 271 30.28 4.10 -5.37
C ARG A 271 28.94 3.54 -4.85
N LEU A 272 27.84 4.11 -5.32
CA LEU A 272 26.51 3.66 -4.91
C LEU A 272 26.10 2.34 -5.55
N ASN A 273 26.62 2.06 -6.74
CA ASN A 273 26.24 0.91 -7.57
C ASN A 273 27.20 -0.29 -7.46
N GLU A 274 28.40 -0.10 -6.91
CA GLU A 274 29.37 -1.17 -6.71
C GLU A 274 29.11 -1.91 -5.39
N VAL A 275 29.35 -3.22 -5.39
CA VAL A 275 29.26 -4.02 -4.16
C VAL A 275 30.34 -3.57 -3.18
N ASN A 276 29.92 -3.11 -2.02
CA ASN A 276 30.81 -2.74 -0.93
C ASN A 276 31.22 -4.00 -0.14
N GLU A 277 32.51 -4.22 0.03
CA GLU A 277 33.05 -5.41 0.69
C GLU A 277 32.55 -5.56 2.14
N THR A 278 32.41 -4.45 2.88
CA THR A 278 31.93 -4.46 4.27
C THR A 278 30.44 -4.80 4.35
N LEU A 279 29.65 -4.31 3.40
CA LEU A 279 28.20 -4.52 3.38
C LEU A 279 27.80 -5.86 2.72
N GLY A 280 28.66 -6.43 1.88
CA GLY A 280 28.34 -7.60 1.05
C GLY A 280 27.25 -7.34 0.01
N LYS A 281 26.88 -6.08 -0.21
CA LYS A 281 25.86 -5.59 -1.15
C LYS A 281 26.19 -4.17 -1.61
N THR A 282 25.46 -3.66 -2.58
CA THR A 282 25.60 -2.25 -2.99
C THR A 282 25.11 -1.32 -1.88
N PRO A 283 25.71 -0.12 -1.72
CA PRO A 283 25.18 0.91 -0.83
C PRO A 283 23.72 1.26 -1.15
N LEU A 284 23.31 1.32 -2.42
CA LEU A 284 21.90 1.56 -2.80
C LEU A 284 20.96 0.51 -2.23
N LYS A 285 21.30 -0.77 -2.33
CA LYS A 285 20.50 -1.84 -1.73
C LYS A 285 20.42 -1.69 -0.21
N PHE A 286 21.55 -1.44 0.44
CA PHE A 286 21.61 -1.25 1.89
C PHE A 286 20.74 -0.08 2.35
N TYR A 287 20.83 1.09 1.69
CA TYR A 287 19.99 2.24 2.04
C TYR A 287 18.52 2.00 1.75
N THR A 288 18.21 1.26 0.69
CA THR A 288 16.83 0.92 0.34
C THR A 288 16.21 0.00 1.41
N GLU A 289 16.92 -1.02 1.84
CA GLU A 289 16.51 -1.90 2.93
C GLU A 289 16.35 -1.11 4.25
N PHE A 290 17.31 -0.27 4.59
CA PHE A 290 17.26 0.56 5.78
C PHE A 290 16.04 1.51 5.76
N LEU A 291 15.86 2.26 4.68
CA LEU A 291 14.72 3.18 4.53
C LEU A 291 13.38 2.45 4.54
N TYR A 292 13.31 1.27 3.95
CA TYR A 292 12.10 0.46 3.98
C TYR A 292 11.72 0.07 5.41
N GLU A 293 12.66 -0.54 6.16
CA GLU A 293 12.40 -1.05 7.50
C GLU A 293 12.21 0.07 8.54
N HIS A 294 13.01 1.13 8.45
CA HIS A 294 13.08 2.15 9.48
C HIS A 294 12.21 3.37 9.22
N VAL A 295 11.82 3.63 7.98
CA VAL A 295 11.10 4.85 7.61
C VAL A 295 9.82 4.53 6.84
N PHE A 296 9.92 3.87 5.69
CA PHE A 296 8.80 3.71 4.77
C PHE A 296 7.62 2.93 5.35
N ARG A 297 7.90 1.81 6.00
CA ARG A 297 6.86 1.02 6.68
C ARG A 297 6.13 1.82 7.76
N ASN A 298 6.86 2.62 8.52
CA ASN A 298 6.27 3.47 9.55
C ASN A 298 5.35 4.55 8.99
N ILE A 299 5.73 5.17 7.87
CA ILE A 299 4.92 6.20 7.20
C ILE A 299 3.61 5.62 6.68
N LYS A 300 3.70 4.47 6.04
CA LYS A 300 2.56 3.88 5.33
C LYS A 300 1.48 3.33 6.25
N TYR A 301 1.86 2.85 7.40
CA TYR A 301 0.95 2.13 8.31
C TYR A 301 0.57 2.92 9.56
N GLN A 302 0.82 4.24 9.62
CA GLN A 302 0.50 5.01 10.81
C GLN A 302 -0.95 5.45 10.90
N LYS A 303 -1.52 5.32 12.13
CA LYS A 303 -2.84 5.82 12.51
C LYS A 303 -2.87 7.33 12.84
N THR A 304 -1.72 7.95 13.05
CA THR A 304 -1.64 9.32 13.55
C THR A 304 -1.43 10.30 12.42
N SER A 305 -2.03 11.50 12.52
CA SER A 305 -1.82 12.65 11.63
C SER A 305 -0.42 13.27 11.75
N GLU A 306 0.54 12.56 12.36
CA GLU A 306 1.89 13.05 12.51
C GLU A 306 2.66 12.91 11.18
N ASP A 307 3.24 14.01 10.75
CA ASP A 307 4.11 14.08 9.58
C ASP A 307 5.48 13.46 9.88
N PHE A 308 5.56 12.13 9.83
CA PHE A 308 6.82 11.39 10.04
C PHE A 308 7.83 11.62 8.92
N ILE A 309 7.37 11.75 7.68
CA ILE A 309 8.23 12.12 6.57
C ILE A 309 8.84 13.49 6.83
N GLY A 310 8.02 14.48 7.16
CA GLY A 310 8.49 15.82 7.45
C GLY A 310 9.46 15.88 8.63
N ARG A 311 9.21 15.11 9.69
CA ARG A 311 10.12 15.00 10.85
C ARG A 311 11.43 14.31 10.48
N PHE A 312 11.36 13.15 9.83
CA PHE A 312 12.55 12.43 9.36
C PHE A 312 13.39 13.32 8.44
N TYR A 313 12.74 13.93 7.44
CA TYR A 313 13.44 14.82 6.52
C TYR A 313 13.99 16.08 7.20
N GLY A 314 13.23 16.68 8.11
CA GLY A 314 13.68 17.84 8.87
C GLY A 314 14.94 17.55 9.67
N GLU A 315 14.98 16.43 10.37
CA GLU A 315 16.15 16.00 11.11
C GLU A 315 17.31 15.61 10.19
N PHE A 316 17.01 14.84 9.12
CA PHE A 316 18.01 14.45 8.14
C PHE A 316 18.67 15.66 7.48
N MET A 317 17.92 16.71 7.16
CA MET A 317 18.41 17.95 6.60
C MET A 317 19.28 18.76 7.59
N SER A 318 18.99 18.66 8.89
CA SER A 318 19.80 19.36 9.92
C SER A 318 21.25 18.86 9.93
N TYR A 319 21.47 17.59 9.64
CA TYR A 319 22.83 16.99 9.48
C TYR A 319 23.50 17.36 8.16
N SER A 320 22.75 17.76 7.14
CA SER A 320 23.28 18.08 5.80
C SER A 320 23.79 19.51 5.69
N GLY A 321 23.77 20.31 6.76
CA GLY A 321 24.31 21.67 6.79
C GLY A 321 23.54 22.69 5.93
N GLY A 322 22.34 22.34 5.48
CA GLY A 322 21.48 23.17 4.64
C GLY A 322 20.21 23.59 5.34
N ASP A 323 19.93 24.87 5.34
CA ASP A 323 18.68 25.49 5.80
C ASP A 323 17.48 25.25 4.84
N GLY A 324 17.50 24.13 4.08
CA GLY A 324 16.42 23.74 3.15
C GLY A 324 16.32 24.63 1.89
N GLN A 325 16.95 25.78 1.87
CA GLN A 325 16.87 26.72 0.75
C GLN A 325 17.64 26.24 -0.51
N THR A 326 18.68 25.45 -0.31
CA THR A 326 19.56 25.01 -1.41
C THR A 326 18.89 23.99 -2.34
N LEU A 327 17.85 23.28 -1.88
CA LEU A 327 17.16 22.23 -2.66
C LEU A 327 15.77 22.66 -3.17
N GLY A 328 15.34 23.91 -2.90
CA GLY A 328 13.99 24.37 -3.26
C GLY A 328 12.85 23.57 -2.58
N ILE A 329 13.16 22.82 -1.54
CA ILE A 329 12.18 22.12 -0.72
C ILE A 329 11.71 23.10 0.36
N ILE A 330 10.57 23.70 0.13
CA ILE A 330 9.87 24.47 1.17
C ILE A 330 9.15 23.44 2.03
N LEU A 331 9.69 23.18 3.21
CA LEU A 331 8.95 22.41 4.22
C LEU A 331 7.72 23.21 4.60
N THR A 332 6.54 22.64 4.47
CA THR A 332 5.30 23.27 4.93
C THR A 332 5.42 23.55 6.43
N PRO A 333 5.18 24.80 6.90
CA PRO A 333 5.25 25.09 8.31
C PRO A 333 4.31 24.19 9.13
N ARG A 334 4.76 23.74 10.30
CA ARG A 334 4.06 22.79 11.19
C ARG A 334 2.68 23.23 11.70
N HIS A 335 2.15 24.39 11.22
CA HIS A 335 0.93 25.03 11.74
C HIS A 335 -0.11 25.39 10.66
N ILE A 336 -0.07 24.69 9.51
CA ILE A 336 -1.13 24.86 8.51
C ILE A 336 -1.80 23.50 8.29
#